data_a8494aac84b625325daba338d9c6c134
#
_entry.id   a8494aac84b625325daba338d9c6c134
#
_cell.length_a   1.000
_cell.length_b   1.000
_cell.length_c   1.000
_cell.angle_alpha   90.00
_cell.angle_beta   90.00
_cell.angle_gamma   90.00
#
_symmetry.space_group_name_H-M   'P 1'
#
loop_
_entity.id
_entity.type
_entity.pdbx_description
1 polymer ?
#
loop_
_entity_poly.entity_id
_entity_poly.type
_entity_poly.pdbx_seq_one_letter_code
_entity_poly.pdbx_strand_id
1 'polypeptide(L)'
;TLFKDNYFIGGIPIGSKPTARNSDVKFQLSIAQRLTKSKLPFDTYLFLQYTQKAFWNVFQESLPMRDLNFNPGIGLGHLIVHKNKYIGKGYLMVEHESNGKDSIFSRSWNKITLAAAVLLNKNWEVQFKGWIPIVDGKENKDILKYNGIFQVAANYRTDNRRFNCGVILT
;
A
#
# COMPACT_ATOMS: atom_id res chain seq x y z
N THR A 1 -10.01 -2.71 10.05
CA THR A 1 -8.72 -3.42 10.11
C THR A 1 -7.65 -2.63 9.36
N LEU A 2 -6.37 -2.91 9.63
CA LEU A 2 -5.26 -2.39 8.85
C LEU A 2 -5.18 -3.13 7.52
N PHE A 3 -4.88 -2.40 6.43
CA PHE A 3 -4.75 -2.97 5.08
C PHE A 3 -3.29 -3.04 4.63
N LYS A 4 -2.56 -1.95 4.79
CA LYS A 4 -1.10 -1.86 4.63
C LYS A 4 -0.48 -1.46 5.97
N ASP A 5 0.83 -1.46 6.05
CA ASP A 5 1.52 -1.00 7.26
C ASP A 5 1.24 0.47 7.53
N ASN A 6 0.93 0.78 8.78
CA ASN A 6 0.85 2.15 9.26
C ASN A 6 2.17 2.51 9.90
N TYR A 7 2.75 3.62 9.48
CA TYR A 7 4.03 4.08 10.00
C TYR A 7 4.11 5.60 10.07
N PHE A 8 5.01 6.06 10.93
CA PHE A 8 5.43 7.43 11.06
C PHE A 8 6.95 7.44 11.20
N ILE A 9 7.67 8.01 10.24
CA ILE A 9 9.12 7.94 10.13
C ILE A 9 9.68 9.34 10.01
N GLY A 10 10.59 9.73 10.93
CA GLY A 10 11.39 10.92 10.79
C GLY A 10 12.63 10.66 9.97
N GLY A 11 12.95 11.56 9.04
CA GLY A 11 14.12 11.53 8.19
C GLY A 11 15.05 12.70 8.45
N ILE A 12 16.35 12.42 8.60
CA ILE A 12 17.41 13.41 8.63
C ILE A 12 18.49 13.04 7.60
N PRO A 13 19.20 14.02 7.02
CA PRO A 13 20.24 13.71 6.05
C PRO A 13 21.44 13.02 6.69
N ILE A 14 22.07 12.12 5.94
CA ILE A 14 23.36 11.52 6.29
C ILE A 14 24.46 12.29 5.57
N GLY A 15 25.52 12.67 6.28
CA GLY A 15 26.68 13.38 5.69
C GLY A 15 26.53 14.89 5.56
N SER A 16 25.41 15.48 6.01
CA SER A 16 25.25 16.93 6.09
C SER A 16 24.54 17.34 7.39
N LYS A 17 24.67 18.60 7.80
CA LYS A 17 24.02 19.10 9.02
C LYS A 17 22.49 19.09 8.84
N PRO A 18 21.72 18.49 9.76
CA PRO A 18 20.26 18.55 9.73
C PRO A 18 19.74 19.99 9.83
N THR A 19 18.79 20.35 9.01
CA THR A 19 18.12 21.65 8.99
C THR A 19 16.62 21.43 8.79
N ALA A 20 15.81 22.45 9.06
CA ALA A 20 14.37 22.41 8.81
C ALA A 20 14.00 22.14 7.34
N ARG A 21 14.92 22.40 6.39
CA ARG A 21 14.66 22.20 4.96
C ARG A 21 15.04 20.82 4.43
N ASN A 22 15.95 20.12 5.10
CA ASN A 22 16.43 18.80 4.68
C ASN A 22 16.06 17.67 5.64
N SER A 23 15.21 17.97 6.62
CA SER A 23 14.63 17.01 7.55
C SER A 23 13.12 17.01 7.39
N ASP A 24 12.52 15.84 7.31
CA ASP A 24 11.10 15.70 7.07
C ASP A 24 10.52 14.47 7.79
N VAL A 25 9.21 14.35 7.71
CA VAL A 25 8.47 13.20 8.23
C VAL A 25 7.71 12.57 7.08
N LYS A 26 7.76 11.25 7.00
CA LYS A 26 6.93 10.44 6.12
C LYS A 26 5.97 9.62 6.97
N PHE A 27 4.69 9.64 6.64
CA PHE A 27 3.75 8.72 7.27
C PHE A 27 2.85 8.02 6.26
N GLN A 28 2.32 6.89 6.67
CA GLN A 28 1.27 6.18 5.96
C GLN A 28 0.19 5.76 6.94
N LEU A 29 -1.05 6.06 6.58
CA LEU A 29 -2.24 5.56 7.24
C LEU A 29 -3.02 4.69 6.26
N SER A 30 -3.37 3.48 6.68
CA SER A 30 -4.07 2.53 5.82
C SER A 30 -5.10 1.76 6.63
N ILE A 31 -6.34 1.79 6.18
CA ILE A 31 -7.47 1.12 6.80
C ILE A 31 -8.26 0.33 5.77
N ALA A 32 -8.93 -0.72 6.21
CA ALA A 32 -9.92 -1.42 5.41
C ALA A 32 -11.16 -1.77 6.24
N GLN A 33 -12.30 -1.71 5.59
CA GLN A 33 -13.59 -2.07 6.16
C GLN A 33 -14.25 -3.13 5.29
N ARG A 34 -14.57 -4.27 5.89
CA ARG A 34 -15.44 -5.28 5.26
C ARG A 34 -16.87 -4.74 5.23
N LEU A 35 -17.49 -4.79 4.06
CA LEU A 35 -18.85 -4.29 3.84
C LEU A 35 -19.91 -5.39 3.95
N THR A 36 -19.60 -6.62 3.51
CA THR A 36 -20.55 -7.74 3.53
C THR A 36 -20.40 -8.58 4.79
N LYS A 37 -21.51 -8.89 5.47
CA LYS A 37 -21.54 -9.80 6.62
C LYS A 37 -21.50 -11.25 6.16
N SER A 38 -22.30 -11.61 5.13
CA SER A 38 -22.32 -12.92 4.52
C SER A 38 -21.22 -13.07 3.46
N LYS A 39 -20.90 -14.31 3.13
CA LYS A 39 -20.02 -14.63 2.02
C LYS A 39 -20.74 -14.37 0.69
N LEU A 40 -20.02 -13.84 -0.27
CA LEU A 40 -20.39 -13.71 -1.67
C LEU A 40 -19.97 -14.98 -2.43
N PRO A 41 -20.34 -15.13 -3.72
CA PRO A 41 -19.86 -16.24 -4.55
C PRO A 41 -18.34 -16.41 -4.45
N PHE A 42 -17.88 -17.65 -4.56
CA PHE A 42 -16.46 -18.04 -4.41
C PHE A 42 -15.88 -17.76 -3.01
N ASP A 43 -16.72 -17.79 -1.97
CA ASP A 43 -16.33 -17.51 -0.58
C ASP A 43 -15.67 -16.14 -0.38
N THR A 44 -16.01 -15.16 -1.22
CA THR A 44 -15.46 -13.82 -1.17
C THR A 44 -16.24 -12.90 -0.23
N TYR A 45 -15.65 -11.75 0.09
CA TYR A 45 -16.30 -10.65 0.81
C TYR A 45 -15.92 -9.31 0.16
N LEU A 46 -16.89 -8.41 0.12
CA LEU A 46 -16.66 -7.04 -0.35
C LEU A 46 -15.99 -6.21 0.74
N PHE A 47 -14.99 -5.43 0.37
CA PHE A 47 -14.32 -4.50 1.27
C PHE A 47 -13.98 -3.18 0.60
N LEU A 48 -13.92 -2.13 1.41
CA LEU A 48 -13.33 -0.84 1.06
C LEU A 48 -11.96 -0.74 1.73
N GLN A 49 -11.02 -0.08 1.07
CA GLN A 49 -9.77 0.32 1.65
C GLN A 49 -9.49 1.79 1.36
N TYR A 50 -8.74 2.42 2.26
CA TYR A 50 -8.19 3.75 2.06
C TYR A 50 -6.78 3.78 2.59
N THR A 51 -5.86 4.26 1.76
CA THR A 51 -4.47 4.48 2.15
C THR A 51 -4.08 5.91 1.81
N GLN A 52 -3.47 6.59 2.75
CA GLN A 52 -2.88 7.91 2.58
C GLN A 52 -1.41 7.85 2.93
N LYS A 53 -0.57 8.37 2.03
CA LYS A 53 0.85 8.63 2.28
C LYS A 53 1.08 10.15 2.27
N ALA A 54 1.95 10.62 3.12
CA ALA A 54 2.33 12.01 3.15
C ALA A 54 3.82 12.18 3.45
N PHE A 55 4.41 13.18 2.81
CA PHE A 55 5.68 13.76 3.19
C PHE A 55 5.40 15.13 3.82
N TRP A 56 5.79 15.28 5.08
CA TRP A 56 5.42 16.42 5.90
C TRP A 56 6.68 17.14 6.39
N ASN A 57 6.81 18.40 6.03
CA ASN A 57 7.92 19.24 6.43
C ASN A 57 7.65 19.86 7.82
N VAL A 58 7.60 19.02 8.85
CA VAL A 58 7.23 19.40 10.22
C VAL A 58 8.19 20.39 10.89
N PHE A 59 9.38 20.56 10.32
CA PHE A 59 10.40 21.45 10.87
C PHE A 59 10.41 22.82 10.17
N GLN A 60 9.57 23.01 9.14
CA GLN A 60 9.44 24.29 8.45
C GLN A 60 8.31 25.13 9.04
N GLU A 61 8.43 26.44 8.86
CA GLU A 61 7.37 27.39 9.21
C GLU A 61 6.08 27.01 8.45
N SER A 62 4.92 27.14 9.11
CA SER A 62 3.61 26.72 8.59
C SER A 62 3.42 25.23 8.34
N LEU A 63 4.37 24.36 8.71
CA LEU A 63 4.29 22.90 8.67
C LEU A 63 3.71 22.36 7.34
N PRO A 64 4.26 22.72 6.16
CA PRO A 64 3.64 22.39 4.89
C PRO A 64 3.70 20.89 4.58
N MET A 65 2.61 20.35 4.00
CA MET A 65 2.61 19.04 3.38
C MET A 65 3.27 19.15 2.00
N ARG A 66 4.44 18.53 1.84
CA ARG A 66 5.20 18.56 0.58
C ARG A 66 4.55 17.71 -0.50
N ASP A 67 4.12 16.52 -0.13
CA ASP A 67 3.51 15.58 -1.05
C ASP A 67 2.45 14.74 -0.34
N LEU A 68 1.35 14.51 -1.03
CA LEU A 68 0.22 13.73 -0.58
C LEU A 68 -0.11 12.68 -1.64
N ASN A 69 -0.45 11.49 -1.20
CA ASN A 69 -0.94 10.43 -2.07
C ASN A 69 -2.16 9.81 -1.41
N PHE A 70 -3.27 9.83 -2.12
CA PHE A 70 -4.57 9.30 -1.73
C PHE A 70 -4.84 8.05 -2.55
N ASN A 71 -5.15 6.92 -1.91
CA ASN A 71 -5.41 5.67 -2.57
C ASN A 71 -6.64 4.97 -1.98
N PRO A 72 -7.86 5.41 -2.35
CA PRO A 72 -9.08 4.65 -2.10
C PRO A 72 -9.19 3.44 -3.02
N GLY A 73 -9.90 2.40 -2.57
CA GLY A 73 -10.16 1.22 -3.38
C GLY A 73 -11.32 0.39 -2.85
N ILE A 74 -11.94 -0.35 -3.75
CA ILE A 74 -13.00 -1.32 -3.47
C ILE A 74 -12.64 -2.66 -4.10
N GLY A 75 -12.87 -3.75 -3.39
CA GLY A 75 -12.48 -5.06 -3.89
C GLY A 75 -13.16 -6.23 -3.24
N LEU A 76 -12.89 -7.39 -3.82
CA LEU A 76 -13.30 -8.71 -3.31
C LEU A 76 -12.09 -9.38 -2.65
N GLY A 77 -12.24 -9.73 -1.40
CA GLY A 77 -11.24 -10.46 -0.64
C GLY A 77 -11.66 -11.91 -0.44
N HIS A 78 -10.68 -12.80 -0.38
CA HIS A 78 -10.85 -14.23 -0.10
C HIS A 78 -9.82 -14.67 0.93
N LEU A 79 -10.27 -15.48 1.91
CA LEU A 79 -9.39 -16.11 2.88
C LEU A 79 -8.99 -17.50 2.37
N ILE A 80 -7.70 -17.74 2.24
CA ILE A 80 -7.16 -19.02 1.77
C ILE A 80 -7.04 -19.95 2.97
N VAL A 81 -7.82 -21.04 2.93
CA VAL A 81 -7.86 -22.04 4.00
C VAL A 81 -7.47 -23.39 3.43
N HIS A 82 -6.55 -24.11 4.08
CA HIS A 82 -6.16 -25.47 3.74
C HIS A 82 -6.24 -26.36 4.97
N LYS A 83 -6.92 -27.52 4.85
CA LYS A 83 -7.15 -28.46 5.97
C LYS A 83 -7.67 -27.76 7.25
N ASN A 84 -8.67 -26.89 7.10
CA ASN A 84 -9.27 -26.07 8.15
C ASN A 84 -8.31 -25.09 8.87
N LYS A 85 -7.15 -24.83 8.29
CA LYS A 85 -6.19 -23.83 8.79
C LYS A 85 -6.11 -22.65 7.84
N TYR A 86 -6.16 -21.44 8.40
CA TYR A 86 -5.86 -20.23 7.64
C TYR A 86 -4.39 -20.24 7.20
N ILE A 87 -4.16 -20.12 5.91
CA ILE A 87 -2.83 -20.09 5.31
C ILE A 87 -2.55 -18.81 4.51
N GLY A 88 -3.55 -17.98 4.30
CA GLY A 88 -3.34 -16.76 3.55
C GLY A 88 -4.62 -16.03 3.16
N LYS A 89 -4.44 -14.95 2.42
CA LYS A 89 -5.51 -14.12 1.88
C LYS A 89 -5.17 -13.67 0.47
N GLY A 90 -6.18 -13.49 -0.35
CA GLY A 90 -6.06 -12.87 -1.66
C GLY A 90 -7.14 -11.82 -1.85
N TYR A 91 -6.94 -10.93 -2.80
CA TYR A 91 -7.95 -9.95 -3.19
C TYR A 91 -7.80 -9.51 -4.64
N LEU A 92 -8.93 -9.16 -5.23
CA LEU A 92 -9.03 -8.43 -6.49
C LEU A 92 -9.68 -7.09 -6.19
N MET A 93 -9.08 -5.99 -6.63
CA MET A 93 -9.50 -4.65 -6.23
C MET A 93 -9.34 -3.66 -7.38
N VAL A 94 -10.28 -2.74 -7.49
CA VAL A 94 -10.13 -1.50 -8.26
C VAL A 94 -9.70 -0.41 -7.29
N GLU A 95 -8.62 0.26 -7.59
CA GLU A 95 -8.09 1.35 -6.76
C GLU A 95 -7.78 2.59 -7.61
N HIS A 96 -8.03 3.74 -7.00
CA HIS A 96 -7.63 5.04 -7.52
C HIS A 96 -6.42 5.53 -6.74
N GLU A 97 -5.50 6.19 -7.40
CA GLU A 97 -4.35 6.82 -6.76
C GLU A 97 -4.18 8.23 -7.30
N SER A 98 -4.09 9.23 -6.42
CA SER A 98 -3.97 10.63 -6.80
C SER A 98 -3.16 11.42 -5.77
N ASN A 99 -2.60 12.54 -6.23
CA ASN A 99 -1.88 13.48 -5.36
C ASN A 99 -2.78 14.60 -4.80
N GLY A 100 -4.09 14.59 -5.11
CA GLY A 100 -5.06 15.58 -4.63
C GLY A 100 -4.83 17.01 -5.14
N LYS A 101 -4.05 17.18 -6.19
CA LYS A 101 -3.82 18.47 -6.86
C LYS A 101 -4.65 18.58 -8.12
N ASP A 102 -4.85 19.80 -8.60
CA ASP A 102 -5.58 20.11 -9.82
C ASP A 102 -4.67 20.56 -10.96
N SER A 103 -5.27 20.77 -12.13
CA SER A 103 -4.63 21.32 -13.34
C SER A 103 -3.35 20.57 -13.73
N ILE A 104 -2.31 21.30 -14.09
CA ILE A 104 -1.02 20.75 -14.54
C ILE A 104 -0.24 20.01 -13.45
N PHE A 105 -0.62 20.19 -12.19
CA PHE A 105 -0.01 19.50 -11.04
C PHE A 105 -0.73 18.23 -10.66
N SER A 106 -1.91 17.97 -11.27
CA SER A 106 -2.65 16.72 -11.05
C SER A 106 -1.86 15.52 -11.50
N ARG A 107 -1.87 14.48 -10.67
CA ARG A 107 -1.38 13.14 -11.00
C ARG A 107 -2.37 12.17 -10.44
N SER A 108 -3.06 11.47 -11.32
CA SER A 108 -4.01 10.45 -10.91
C SER A 108 -4.02 9.28 -11.88
N TRP A 109 -4.35 8.12 -11.37
CA TRP A 109 -4.54 6.93 -12.18
C TRP A 109 -5.39 5.88 -11.46
N ASN A 110 -6.03 5.05 -12.27
CA ASN A 110 -6.81 3.92 -11.82
C ASN A 110 -6.11 2.62 -12.17
N LYS A 111 -6.26 1.60 -11.35
CA LYS A 111 -5.68 0.28 -11.60
C LYS A 111 -6.56 -0.82 -11.07
N ILE A 112 -6.49 -1.97 -11.74
CA ILE A 112 -7.02 -3.23 -11.23
C ILE A 112 -5.85 -3.98 -10.59
N THR A 113 -5.98 -4.34 -9.33
CA THR A 113 -4.94 -5.00 -8.54
C THR A 113 -5.39 -6.38 -8.12
N LEU A 114 -4.55 -7.38 -8.39
CA LEU A 114 -4.66 -8.73 -7.85
C LEU A 114 -3.51 -8.94 -6.87
N ALA A 115 -3.80 -9.41 -5.67
CA ALA A 115 -2.76 -9.72 -4.70
C ALA A 115 -3.11 -10.96 -3.89
N ALA A 116 -2.06 -11.64 -3.44
CA ALA A 116 -2.15 -12.75 -2.52
C ALA A 116 -0.98 -12.73 -1.53
N ALA A 117 -1.25 -13.12 -0.29
CA ALA A 117 -0.26 -13.32 0.75
C ALA A 117 -0.46 -14.72 1.33
N VAL A 118 0.59 -15.54 1.35
CA VAL A 118 0.52 -16.93 1.79
C VAL A 118 1.60 -17.21 2.83
N LEU A 119 1.21 -17.83 3.93
CA LEU A 119 2.10 -18.33 4.96
C LEU A 119 2.69 -19.67 4.49
N LEU A 120 3.98 -19.71 4.21
CA LEU A 120 4.68 -20.95 3.90
C LEU A 120 4.87 -21.81 5.16
N ASN A 121 5.09 -21.14 6.29
CA ASN A 121 5.17 -21.75 7.62
C ASN A 121 4.90 -20.68 8.70
N LYS A 122 5.16 -20.97 9.98
CA LYS A 122 4.95 -20.04 11.10
C LYS A 122 5.82 -18.77 11.06
N ASN A 123 6.91 -18.79 10.29
CA ASN A 123 7.92 -17.73 10.23
C ASN A 123 7.93 -16.99 8.90
N TRP A 124 7.58 -17.67 7.79
CA TRP A 124 7.67 -17.10 6.44
C TRP A 124 6.30 -16.81 5.83
N GLU A 125 6.16 -15.61 5.33
CA GLU A 125 5.05 -15.16 4.49
C GLU A 125 5.59 -14.67 3.15
N VAL A 126 4.98 -15.09 2.06
CA VAL A 126 5.26 -14.59 0.72
C VAL A 126 4.04 -13.84 0.21
N GLN A 127 4.28 -12.70 -0.39
CA GLN A 127 3.24 -11.85 -0.96
C GLN A 127 3.53 -11.60 -2.43
N PHE A 128 2.49 -11.65 -3.22
CA PHE A 128 2.49 -11.24 -4.62
C PHE A 128 1.42 -10.17 -4.82
N LYS A 129 1.74 -9.13 -5.58
CA LYS A 129 0.81 -8.10 -5.99
C LYS A 129 1.11 -7.74 -7.44
N GLY A 130 0.13 -7.88 -8.32
CA GLY A 130 0.18 -7.44 -9.70
C GLY A 130 -0.92 -6.43 -9.98
N TRP A 131 -0.68 -5.50 -10.90
CA TRP A 131 -1.70 -4.53 -11.29
C TRP A 131 -1.66 -4.19 -12.76
N ILE A 132 -2.83 -3.86 -13.28
CA ILE A 132 -3.03 -3.38 -14.64
C ILE A 132 -3.53 -1.95 -14.52
N PRO A 133 -2.77 -0.93 -15.00
CA PRO A 133 -3.23 0.44 -15.02
C PRO A 133 -4.32 0.62 -16.06
N ILE A 134 -5.32 1.44 -15.72
CA ILE A 134 -6.32 1.93 -16.64
C ILE A 134 -5.83 3.29 -17.13
N VAL A 135 -5.23 3.32 -18.32
CA VAL A 135 -4.62 4.51 -18.91
C VAL A 135 -5.67 5.29 -19.69
N ASP A 136 -5.96 6.51 -19.28
CA ASP A 136 -6.90 7.41 -19.98
C ASP A 136 -6.23 8.30 -21.03
N GLY A 137 -4.91 8.26 -21.12
CA GLY A 137 -4.10 8.97 -22.11
C GLY A 137 -3.91 10.46 -21.85
N LYS A 138 -4.45 11.02 -20.76
CA LYS A 138 -4.33 12.44 -20.43
C LYS A 138 -3.26 12.73 -19.39
N GLU A 139 -3.38 12.16 -18.19
CA GLU A 139 -2.55 12.51 -17.03
C GLU A 139 -1.50 11.45 -16.66
N ASN A 140 -1.56 10.26 -17.28
CA ASN A 140 -0.82 9.09 -16.82
C ASN A 140 -0.19 8.25 -17.94
N LYS A 141 0.07 8.85 -19.10
CA LYS A 141 0.64 8.13 -20.28
C LYS A 141 1.91 7.34 -19.96
N ASP A 142 2.73 7.85 -19.07
CA ASP A 142 4.04 7.29 -18.73
C ASP A 142 4.04 6.48 -17.44
N ILE A 143 2.88 6.20 -16.86
CA ILE A 143 2.79 5.57 -15.53
C ILE A 143 3.55 4.23 -15.45
N LEU A 144 3.52 3.43 -16.50
CA LEU A 144 4.22 2.14 -16.56
C LEU A 144 5.75 2.25 -16.53
N LYS A 145 6.30 3.39 -16.95
CA LYS A 145 7.75 3.61 -16.89
C LYS A 145 8.25 3.78 -15.45
N TYR A 146 7.37 4.20 -14.54
CA TYR A 146 7.74 4.58 -13.17
C TYR A 146 7.24 3.61 -12.11
N ASN A 147 6.09 2.96 -12.34
CA ASN A 147 5.41 2.18 -11.31
C ASN A 147 5.51 0.65 -11.48
N GLY A 148 6.12 0.17 -12.56
CA GLY A 148 6.13 -1.27 -12.84
C GLY A 148 4.72 -1.86 -12.97
N ILE A 149 4.60 -3.18 -12.92
CA ILE A 149 3.35 -3.92 -13.02
C ILE A 149 3.15 -4.96 -11.94
N PHE A 150 4.17 -5.24 -11.12
CA PHE A 150 4.08 -6.22 -10.05
C PHE A 150 5.01 -5.90 -8.88
N GLN A 151 4.77 -6.56 -7.77
CA GLN A 151 5.57 -6.54 -6.56
C GLN A 151 5.57 -7.93 -5.94
N VAL A 152 6.73 -8.39 -5.52
CA VAL A 152 6.89 -9.62 -4.74
C VAL A 152 7.57 -9.26 -3.43
N ALA A 153 7.07 -9.80 -2.33
CA ALA A 153 7.67 -9.60 -1.02
C ALA A 153 7.80 -10.93 -0.28
N ALA A 154 8.87 -11.06 0.46
CA ALA A 154 9.06 -12.15 1.40
C ALA A 154 9.34 -11.57 2.79
N ASN A 155 8.58 -11.99 3.77
CA ASN A 155 8.70 -11.57 5.16
C ASN A 155 9.07 -12.74 6.04
N TYR A 156 10.10 -12.56 6.84
CA TYR A 156 10.51 -13.50 7.88
C TYR A 156 10.22 -12.92 9.26
N ARG A 157 9.61 -13.71 10.12
CA ARG A 157 9.34 -13.36 11.52
C ARG A 157 9.96 -14.43 12.44
N THR A 158 10.71 -13.97 13.43
CA THR A 158 11.30 -14.87 14.45
C THR A 158 10.22 -15.54 15.30
N ASP A 159 10.55 -16.70 15.89
CA ASP A 159 9.62 -17.48 16.72
C ASP A 159 9.07 -16.68 17.91
N ASN A 160 9.89 -15.85 18.53
CA ASN A 160 9.49 -14.97 19.62
C ASN A 160 8.75 -13.71 19.17
N ARG A 161 8.53 -13.55 17.84
CA ARG A 161 7.85 -12.40 17.20
C ARG A 161 8.46 -11.02 17.50
N ARG A 162 9.70 -10.96 18.00
CA ARG A 162 10.37 -9.69 18.33
C ARG A 162 10.99 -9.03 17.11
N PHE A 163 11.39 -9.82 16.12
CA PHE A 163 12.01 -9.31 14.90
C PHE A 163 11.23 -9.73 13.67
N ASN A 164 11.10 -8.83 12.73
CA ASN A 164 10.53 -9.04 11.41
C ASN A 164 11.48 -8.43 10.39
N CYS A 165 11.83 -9.19 9.36
CA CYS A 165 12.65 -8.72 8.25
C CYS A 165 11.93 -9.04 6.96
N GLY A 166 11.87 -8.08 6.05
CA GLY A 166 11.20 -8.25 4.76
C GLY A 166 12.04 -7.73 3.61
N VAL A 167 11.93 -8.39 2.47
CA VAL A 167 12.49 -7.96 1.19
C VAL A 167 11.35 -7.75 0.21
N ILE A 168 11.39 -6.66 -0.50
CA ILE A 168 10.38 -6.29 -1.51
C ILE A 168 11.12 -6.04 -2.83
N LEU A 169 10.63 -6.67 -3.90
CA LEU A 169 11.04 -6.47 -5.27
C LEU A 169 9.87 -5.89 -6.06
N THR A 170 10.12 -4.84 -6.84
CA THR A 170 9.14 -4.17 -7.71
C THR A 170 9.70 -3.99 -9.10
#